data_83320423ac05ea7229a8b6f521a27865
#
_entry.id   83320423ac05ea7229a8b6f521a27865
#
_cell.length_a   1.000
_cell.length_b   1.000
_cell.length_c   1.000
_cell.angle_alpha   90.00
_cell.angle_beta   90.00
_cell.angle_gamma   90.00
#
_symmetry.space_group_name_H-M   'P 1'
#
loop_
_entity.id
_entity.type
_entity.pdbx_description
1 polymer ?
#
loop_
_entity_poly.entity_id
_entity_poly.type
_entity_poly.pdbx_seq_one_letter_code
_entity_poly.pdbx_strand_id
1 'polypeptide(L)'
;MARWAPGASERLRQAALELFAENGFDATTVAEIARRAGVTERTFYRYFADKREVLFAGEEQLEQVFTTAVTTAPANAPLSRLVAAALEAGGRELQDRRGRDYARARDAVITANEQLQERELLKMAKLSRALTSAFVARGSAPMAARLAGELAVSVFGTAFARWIAPGETRDLVELQRDGLAVIAELTHTGSTVETDSPVRG
;
A
#
# COMPACT_ATOMS: atom_id res chain seq x y z
N MET A 1 3.15 38.49 2.50
CA MET A 1 2.91 37.14 1.88
C MET A 1 3.64 36.12 2.71
N ALA A 2 2.93 35.30 3.47
CA ALA A 2 3.55 34.27 4.29
C ALA A 2 4.11 33.19 3.35
N ARG A 3 5.42 33.14 3.26
CA ARG A 3 6.18 32.15 2.50
C ARG A 3 5.92 30.79 3.12
N TRP A 4 5.27 29.88 2.41
CA TRP A 4 5.03 28.52 2.84
C TRP A 4 6.37 27.86 3.16
N ALA A 5 6.60 27.51 4.42
CA ALA A 5 7.77 26.74 4.78
C ALA A 5 7.64 25.36 4.13
N PRO A 6 8.59 24.94 3.26
CA PRO A 6 8.63 23.59 2.72
C PRO A 6 8.65 22.61 3.90
N GLY A 7 7.79 21.60 3.88
CA GLY A 7 7.77 20.57 4.92
C GLY A 7 6.76 20.74 6.06
N ALA A 8 5.86 21.74 6.08
CA ALA A 8 4.84 21.86 7.14
C ALA A 8 3.94 20.60 7.21
N SER A 9 3.51 20.08 6.07
CA SER A 9 2.75 18.84 6.00
C SER A 9 3.55 17.64 6.55
N GLU A 10 4.85 17.57 6.27
CA GLU A 10 5.71 16.48 6.76
C GLU A 10 5.91 16.60 8.28
N ARG A 11 6.17 17.80 8.80
CA ARG A 11 6.27 18.03 10.26
C ARG A 11 5.00 17.66 10.99
N LEU A 12 3.82 17.97 10.42
CA LEU A 12 2.53 17.58 10.99
C LEU A 12 2.36 16.07 11.03
N ARG A 13 2.75 15.35 9.97
CA ARG A 13 2.70 13.88 9.93
C ARG A 13 3.63 13.24 10.96
N GLN A 14 4.85 13.74 11.05
CA GLN A 14 5.82 13.23 12.03
C GLN A 14 5.32 13.48 13.47
N ALA A 15 4.89 14.71 13.77
CA ALA A 15 4.36 15.07 15.07
C ALA A 15 3.11 14.25 15.45
N ALA A 16 2.22 14.00 14.49
CA ALA A 16 1.04 13.17 14.73
C ALA A 16 1.41 11.73 15.06
N LEU A 17 2.32 11.13 14.26
CA LEU A 17 2.76 9.75 14.48
C LEU A 17 3.43 9.57 15.85
N GLU A 18 4.30 10.50 16.25
CA GLU A 18 4.93 10.51 17.58
C GLU A 18 3.89 10.58 18.69
N LEU A 19 2.95 11.54 18.61
CA LEU A 19 1.91 11.71 19.63
C LEU A 19 0.94 10.54 19.68
N PHE A 20 0.58 9.93 18.56
CA PHE A 20 -0.24 8.74 18.54
C PHE A 20 0.46 7.54 19.16
N ALA A 21 1.77 7.42 18.98
CA ALA A 21 2.57 6.38 19.64
C ALA A 21 2.74 6.63 21.13
N GLU A 22 2.90 7.89 21.57
CA GLU A 22 3.08 8.28 22.96
C GLU A 22 1.77 8.18 23.77
N ASN A 23 0.67 8.71 23.24
CA ASN A 23 -0.57 8.94 23.99
C ASN A 23 -1.75 8.10 23.49
N GLY A 24 -1.60 7.42 22.38
CA GLY A 24 -2.70 6.80 21.64
C GLY A 24 -3.44 7.77 20.71
N PHE A 25 -4.13 7.18 19.72
CA PHE A 25 -4.84 7.96 18.72
C PHE A 25 -5.98 8.80 19.32
N ASP A 26 -6.80 8.20 20.20
CA ASP A 26 -8.02 8.87 20.71
C ASP A 26 -7.70 10.04 21.62
N ALA A 27 -6.70 9.92 22.48
CA ALA A 27 -6.30 10.96 23.43
C ALA A 27 -5.55 12.13 22.77
N THR A 28 -4.99 11.96 21.57
CA THR A 28 -4.25 12.99 20.88
C THR A 28 -5.18 13.98 20.16
N THR A 29 -4.95 15.28 20.35
CA THR A 29 -5.71 16.36 19.74
C THR A 29 -4.98 17.03 18.58
N VAL A 30 -5.73 17.69 17.67
CA VAL A 30 -5.17 18.49 16.56
C VAL A 30 -4.32 19.66 17.11
N ALA A 31 -4.74 20.25 18.23
CA ALA A 31 -3.98 21.34 18.89
C ALA A 31 -2.58 20.89 19.32
N GLU A 32 -2.47 19.69 19.90
CA GLU A 32 -1.18 19.10 20.30
C GLU A 32 -0.30 18.79 19.11
N ILE A 33 -0.87 18.22 18.03
CA ILE A 33 -0.16 17.93 16.78
C ILE A 33 0.39 19.23 16.17
N ALA A 34 -0.45 20.26 16.05
CA ALA A 34 -0.06 21.53 15.49
C ALA A 34 1.05 22.20 16.33
N ARG A 35 0.91 22.19 17.66
CA ARG A 35 1.93 22.72 18.60
C ARG A 35 3.26 21.96 18.46
N ARG A 36 3.25 20.64 18.44
CA ARG A 36 4.44 19.78 18.27
C ARG A 36 5.13 20.05 16.93
N ALA A 37 4.35 20.26 15.87
CA ALA A 37 4.85 20.59 14.53
C ALA A 37 5.32 22.04 14.34
N GLY A 38 5.14 22.92 15.34
CA GLY A 38 5.49 24.33 15.27
C GLY A 38 4.60 25.13 14.28
N VAL A 39 3.31 24.79 14.22
CA VAL A 39 2.32 25.47 13.38
C VAL A 39 1.02 25.72 14.15
N THR A 40 0.07 26.44 13.54
CA THR A 40 -1.26 26.67 14.12
C THR A 40 -2.24 25.56 13.72
N GLU A 41 -3.34 25.36 14.48
CA GLU A 41 -4.43 24.47 14.08
C GLU A 41 -5.05 24.85 12.73
N ARG A 42 -5.16 26.15 12.43
CA ARG A 42 -5.58 26.63 11.11
C ARG A 42 -4.64 26.11 10.00
N THR A 43 -3.35 26.01 10.28
CA THR A 43 -2.38 25.43 9.34
C THR A 43 -2.58 23.93 9.20
N PHE A 44 -2.90 23.22 10.27
CA PHE A 44 -3.27 21.81 10.22
C PHE A 44 -4.46 21.57 9.28
N TYR A 45 -5.59 22.25 9.53
CA TYR A 45 -6.82 22.09 8.74
C TYR A 45 -6.70 22.54 7.28
N ARG A 46 -5.65 23.26 6.92
CA ARG A 46 -5.33 23.54 5.51
C ARG A 46 -4.78 22.32 4.77
N TYR A 47 -4.15 21.39 5.48
CA TYR A 47 -3.54 20.18 4.90
C TYR A 47 -4.38 18.92 5.09
N PHE A 48 -5.11 18.84 6.19
CA PHE A 48 -5.80 17.64 6.62
C PHE A 48 -7.21 17.97 7.11
N ALA A 49 -8.19 17.20 6.67
CA ALA A 49 -9.58 17.38 7.10
C ALA A 49 -9.80 17.05 8.58
N ASP A 50 -9.11 16.04 9.07
CA ASP A 50 -9.12 15.62 10.48
C ASP A 50 -7.79 14.93 10.87
N LYS A 51 -7.66 14.51 12.15
CA LYS A 51 -6.44 13.88 12.65
C LYS A 51 -6.16 12.50 12.04
N ARG A 52 -7.17 11.79 11.50
CA ARG A 52 -7.00 10.50 10.82
C ARG A 52 -6.28 10.70 9.49
N GLU A 53 -6.68 11.71 8.73
CA GLU A 53 -6.15 11.98 7.39
C GLU A 53 -4.64 12.25 7.39
N VAL A 54 -4.04 12.61 8.52
CA VAL A 54 -2.59 12.74 8.66
C VAL A 54 -1.86 11.42 8.37
N LEU A 55 -2.42 10.29 8.82
CA LEU A 55 -1.83 8.95 8.61
C LEU A 55 -2.03 8.44 7.18
N PHE A 56 -3.03 8.96 6.47
CA PHE A 56 -3.40 8.52 5.11
C PHE A 56 -2.93 9.49 4.01
N ALA A 57 -2.26 10.57 4.39
CA ALA A 57 -1.74 11.55 3.45
C ALA A 57 -0.73 10.95 2.46
N GLY A 58 -0.96 11.21 1.17
CA GLY A 58 -0.16 10.65 0.07
C GLY A 58 -0.69 9.33 -0.48
N GLU A 59 -1.85 8.87 -0.01
CA GLU A 59 -2.56 7.71 -0.52
C GLU A 59 -2.84 7.81 -2.03
N GLU A 60 -3.36 8.96 -2.47
CA GLU A 60 -3.65 9.20 -3.89
C GLU A 60 -2.39 9.15 -4.76
N GLN A 61 -1.28 9.68 -4.24
CA GLN A 61 -0.01 9.62 -4.95
C GLN A 61 0.50 8.18 -5.06
N LEU A 62 0.39 7.39 -4.00
CA LEU A 62 0.78 5.99 -4.04
C LEU A 62 -0.10 5.21 -5.03
N GLU A 63 -1.42 5.42 -5.02
CA GLU A 63 -2.36 4.84 -6.00
C GLU A 63 -1.97 5.20 -7.44
N GLN A 64 -1.60 6.47 -7.68
CA GLN A 64 -1.12 6.91 -8.99
C GLN A 64 0.17 6.21 -9.42
N VAL A 65 1.11 5.99 -8.51
CA VAL A 65 2.35 5.26 -8.81
C VAL A 65 2.04 3.84 -9.30
N PHE A 66 1.17 3.12 -8.59
CA PHE A 66 0.74 1.78 -9.00
C PHE A 66 0.06 1.77 -10.37
N THR A 67 -0.90 2.66 -10.60
CA THR A 67 -1.67 2.70 -11.85
C THR A 67 -0.85 3.22 -13.03
N THR A 68 0.06 4.17 -12.80
CA THR A 68 0.98 4.67 -13.82
C THR A 68 1.91 3.56 -14.30
N ALA A 69 2.45 2.74 -13.41
CA ALA A 69 3.28 1.60 -13.79
C ALA A 69 2.54 0.61 -14.73
N VAL A 70 1.24 0.42 -14.51
CA VAL A 70 0.40 -0.39 -15.41
C VAL A 70 0.23 0.27 -16.77
N THR A 71 -0.10 1.57 -16.80
CA THR A 71 -0.41 2.28 -18.03
C THR A 71 0.82 2.55 -18.91
N THR A 72 2.00 2.70 -18.31
CA THR A 72 3.27 2.96 -19.02
C THR A 72 4.05 1.69 -19.38
N ALA A 73 3.61 0.52 -18.94
CA ALA A 73 4.22 -0.76 -19.31
C ALA A 73 4.14 -1.01 -20.83
N PRO A 74 5.01 -1.84 -21.44
CA PRO A 74 4.97 -2.16 -22.87
C PRO A 74 3.56 -2.59 -23.34
N ALA A 75 3.15 -2.18 -24.54
CA ALA A 75 1.77 -2.36 -25.03
C ALA A 75 1.31 -3.83 -25.02
N ASN A 76 2.19 -4.76 -25.31
CA ASN A 76 1.95 -6.21 -25.37
C ASN A 76 2.32 -6.94 -24.06
N ALA A 77 2.54 -6.24 -22.96
CA ALA A 77 2.88 -6.88 -21.68
C ALA A 77 1.71 -7.74 -21.19
N PRO A 78 1.94 -9.02 -20.85
CA PRO A 78 0.89 -9.87 -20.28
C PRO A 78 0.47 -9.37 -18.89
N LEU A 79 -0.74 -9.73 -18.44
CA LEU A 79 -1.32 -9.27 -17.17
C LEU A 79 -0.40 -9.53 -15.97
N SER A 80 0.29 -10.67 -15.94
CA SER A 80 1.26 -11.00 -14.88
C SER A 80 2.40 -9.98 -14.78
N ARG A 81 2.87 -9.46 -15.92
CA ARG A 81 3.91 -8.43 -15.97
C ARG A 81 3.37 -7.06 -15.55
N LEU A 82 2.10 -6.76 -15.85
CA LEU A 82 1.45 -5.53 -15.39
C LEU A 82 1.29 -5.55 -13.86
N VAL A 83 0.89 -6.67 -13.28
CA VAL A 83 0.83 -6.86 -11.81
C VAL A 83 2.21 -6.66 -11.17
N ALA A 84 3.23 -7.34 -11.71
CA ALA A 84 4.60 -7.22 -11.19
C ALA A 84 5.13 -5.77 -11.27
N ALA A 85 4.88 -5.07 -12.37
CA ALA A 85 5.29 -3.67 -12.55
C ALA A 85 4.60 -2.74 -11.54
N ALA A 86 3.30 -2.93 -11.31
CA ALA A 86 2.55 -2.16 -10.32
C ALA A 86 3.10 -2.35 -8.91
N LEU A 87 3.32 -3.61 -8.50
CA LEU A 87 3.88 -3.95 -7.19
C LEU A 87 5.28 -3.37 -6.99
N GLU A 88 6.16 -3.54 -7.98
CA GLU A 88 7.53 -3.02 -7.91
C GLU A 88 7.55 -1.49 -7.77
N ALA A 89 6.74 -0.78 -8.54
CA ALA A 89 6.66 0.67 -8.47
C ALA A 89 6.13 1.16 -7.12
N GLY A 90 5.01 0.57 -6.64
CA GLY A 90 4.43 0.92 -5.34
C GLY A 90 5.33 0.56 -4.16
N GLY A 91 6.02 -0.58 -4.24
CA GLY A 91 6.98 -1.03 -3.22
C GLY A 91 8.17 -0.09 -3.10
N ARG A 92 8.78 0.30 -4.22
CA ARG A 92 9.87 1.29 -4.25
C ARG A 92 9.45 2.64 -3.70
N GLU A 93 8.32 3.18 -4.18
CA GLU A 93 7.80 4.47 -3.70
C GLU A 93 7.63 4.48 -2.17
N LEU A 94 7.08 3.40 -1.62
CA LEU A 94 6.88 3.31 -0.18
C LEU A 94 8.20 3.25 0.59
N GLN A 95 9.18 2.44 0.11
CA GLN A 95 10.50 2.31 0.74
C GLN A 95 11.27 3.62 0.71
N ASP A 96 11.37 4.24 -0.48
CA ASP A 96 12.22 5.40 -0.71
C ASP A 96 11.68 6.65 0.01
N ARG A 97 10.36 6.76 0.09
CA ARG A 97 9.69 7.94 0.61
C ARG A 97 9.54 7.96 2.12
N ARG A 98 9.30 6.81 2.73
CA ARG A 98 8.92 6.72 4.14
C ARG A 98 9.93 5.93 4.97
N GLY A 99 10.51 4.91 4.39
CA GLY A 99 11.36 3.97 5.10
C GLY A 99 10.58 3.03 6.01
N ARG A 100 11.26 1.98 6.41
CA ARG A 100 10.69 0.87 7.19
C ARG A 100 10.24 1.28 8.59
N ASP A 101 11.02 2.11 9.27
CA ASP A 101 10.73 2.48 10.66
C ASP A 101 9.47 3.34 10.77
N TYR A 102 9.29 4.29 9.83
CA TYR A 102 8.05 5.05 9.74
C TYR A 102 6.86 4.14 9.43
N ALA A 103 7.00 3.22 8.48
CA ALA A 103 5.95 2.29 8.10
C ALA A 103 5.53 1.40 9.27
N ARG A 104 6.50 0.89 10.04
CA ARG A 104 6.26 0.09 11.26
C ARG A 104 5.53 0.89 12.34
N ALA A 105 5.99 2.12 12.62
CA ALA A 105 5.36 2.97 13.61
C ALA A 105 3.91 3.32 13.22
N ARG A 106 3.68 3.64 11.94
CA ARG A 106 2.33 3.90 11.41
C ARG A 106 1.42 2.68 11.51
N ASP A 107 1.91 1.51 11.14
CA ASP A 107 1.17 0.25 11.22
C ASP A 107 0.76 -0.07 12.65
N ALA A 108 1.65 0.11 13.62
CA ALA A 108 1.36 -0.08 15.04
C ALA A 108 0.21 0.83 15.53
N VAL A 109 0.18 2.10 15.12
CA VAL A 109 -0.91 3.03 15.45
C VAL A 109 -2.22 2.61 14.80
N ILE A 110 -2.19 2.19 13.53
CA ILE A 110 -3.39 1.74 12.80
C ILE A 110 -3.96 0.47 13.44
N THR A 111 -3.11 -0.52 13.70
CA THR A 111 -3.51 -1.81 14.27
C THR A 111 -4.08 -1.67 15.69
N ALA A 112 -3.67 -0.67 16.44
CA ALA A 112 -4.18 -0.38 17.78
C ALA A 112 -5.55 0.31 17.79
N ASN A 113 -6.11 0.74 16.64
CA ASN A 113 -7.35 1.51 16.59
C ASN A 113 -8.28 1.01 15.47
N GLU A 114 -9.48 0.56 15.84
CA GLU A 114 -10.46 -0.04 14.92
C GLU A 114 -10.88 0.90 13.79
N GLN A 115 -11.13 2.17 14.09
CA GLN A 115 -11.52 3.16 13.07
C GLN A 115 -10.41 3.38 12.03
N LEU A 116 -9.15 3.30 12.45
CA LEU A 116 -8.01 3.41 11.54
C LEU A 116 -7.84 2.14 10.70
N GLN A 117 -8.11 0.96 11.27
CA GLN A 117 -8.12 -0.31 10.53
C GLN A 117 -9.20 -0.30 9.44
N GLU A 118 -10.42 0.14 9.74
CA GLU A 118 -11.48 0.29 8.74
C GLU A 118 -11.05 1.22 7.60
N ARG A 119 -10.42 2.34 7.92
CA ARG A 119 -9.94 3.30 6.93
C ARG A 119 -8.83 2.72 6.06
N GLU A 120 -7.93 1.91 6.65
CA GLU A 120 -6.89 1.19 5.92
C GLU A 120 -7.49 0.15 4.96
N LEU A 121 -8.48 -0.62 5.39
CA LEU A 121 -9.21 -1.58 4.55
C LEU A 121 -9.90 -0.89 3.36
N LEU A 122 -10.55 0.24 3.59
CA LEU A 122 -11.16 1.03 2.52
C LEU A 122 -10.13 1.53 1.50
N LYS A 123 -8.96 1.95 1.97
CA LYS A 123 -7.83 2.35 1.12
C LYS A 123 -7.36 1.19 0.24
N MET A 124 -7.19 0.00 0.81
CA MET A 124 -6.77 -1.18 0.05
C MET A 124 -7.83 -1.59 -0.98
N ALA A 125 -9.11 -1.55 -0.62
CA ALA A 125 -10.21 -1.80 -1.56
C ALA A 125 -10.27 -0.76 -2.70
N LYS A 126 -9.93 0.50 -2.42
CA LYS A 126 -9.83 1.55 -3.44
C LYS A 126 -8.68 1.27 -4.41
N LEU A 127 -7.51 0.90 -3.89
CA LEU A 127 -6.35 0.52 -4.71
C LEU A 127 -6.65 -0.68 -5.61
N SER A 128 -7.31 -1.72 -5.09
CA SER A 128 -7.73 -2.90 -5.88
C SER A 128 -8.61 -2.48 -7.06
N ARG A 129 -9.61 -1.60 -6.83
CA ARG A 129 -10.48 -1.10 -7.89
C ARG A 129 -9.74 -0.26 -8.93
N ALA A 130 -8.81 0.60 -8.49
CA ALA A 130 -8.01 1.43 -9.39
C ALA A 130 -7.11 0.56 -10.29
N LEU A 131 -6.46 -0.46 -9.74
CA LEU A 131 -5.67 -1.44 -10.49
C LEU A 131 -6.52 -2.24 -11.46
N THR A 132 -7.70 -2.72 -11.03
CA THR A 132 -8.66 -3.41 -11.89
C THR A 132 -9.01 -2.55 -13.12
N SER A 133 -9.36 -1.28 -12.89
CA SER A 133 -9.67 -0.34 -13.97
C SER A 133 -8.48 -0.13 -14.92
N ALA A 134 -7.27 0.00 -14.39
CA ALA A 134 -6.06 0.14 -15.19
C ALA A 134 -5.78 -1.12 -16.03
N PHE A 135 -5.98 -2.32 -15.51
CA PHE A 135 -5.81 -3.58 -16.24
C PHE A 135 -6.87 -3.74 -17.34
N VAL A 136 -8.13 -3.37 -17.08
CA VAL A 136 -9.19 -3.36 -18.12
C VAL A 136 -8.82 -2.38 -19.24
N ALA A 137 -8.37 -1.18 -18.90
CA ALA A 137 -7.93 -0.18 -19.89
C ALA A 137 -6.75 -0.67 -20.76
N ARG A 138 -5.96 -1.65 -20.24
CA ARG A 138 -4.89 -2.34 -20.97
C ARG A 138 -5.37 -3.57 -21.76
N GLY A 139 -6.68 -3.78 -21.86
CA GLY A 139 -7.29 -4.85 -22.65
C GLY A 139 -7.44 -6.19 -21.93
N SER A 140 -7.22 -6.26 -20.61
CA SER A 140 -7.48 -7.48 -19.86
C SER A 140 -8.97 -7.78 -19.73
N ALA A 141 -9.36 -9.07 -19.81
CA ALA A 141 -10.75 -9.46 -19.58
C ALA A 141 -11.20 -9.04 -18.16
N PRO A 142 -12.45 -8.56 -17.97
CA PRO A 142 -12.90 -7.97 -16.71
C PRO A 142 -12.69 -8.87 -15.48
N MET A 143 -12.97 -10.17 -15.59
CA MET A 143 -12.77 -11.13 -14.50
C MET A 143 -11.28 -11.30 -14.15
N ALA A 144 -10.43 -11.44 -15.16
CA ALA A 144 -8.98 -11.56 -14.95
C ALA A 144 -8.39 -10.27 -14.35
N ALA A 145 -8.82 -9.10 -14.81
CA ALA A 145 -8.41 -7.80 -14.28
C ALA A 145 -8.81 -7.63 -12.81
N ARG A 146 -10.03 -8.04 -12.44
CA ARG A 146 -10.50 -7.99 -11.06
C ARG A 146 -9.68 -8.89 -10.15
N LEU A 147 -9.49 -10.15 -10.54
CA LEU A 147 -8.66 -11.10 -9.76
C LEU A 147 -7.23 -10.59 -9.63
N ALA A 148 -6.65 -10.03 -10.68
CA ALA A 148 -5.31 -9.45 -10.65
C ALA A 148 -5.21 -8.24 -9.72
N GLY A 149 -6.23 -7.38 -9.65
CA GLY A 149 -6.29 -6.25 -8.72
C GLY A 149 -6.35 -6.69 -7.26
N GLU A 150 -7.19 -7.67 -6.94
CA GLU A 150 -7.30 -8.26 -5.61
C GLU A 150 -6.00 -8.99 -5.21
N LEU A 151 -5.42 -9.76 -6.14
CA LEU A 151 -4.14 -10.43 -5.96
C LEU A 151 -3.00 -9.43 -5.66
N ALA A 152 -2.91 -8.36 -6.44
CA ALA A 152 -1.87 -7.36 -6.25
C ALA A 152 -1.93 -6.75 -4.84
N VAL A 153 -3.12 -6.41 -4.35
CA VAL A 153 -3.31 -5.87 -2.99
C VAL A 153 -2.98 -6.91 -1.92
N SER A 154 -3.35 -8.18 -2.13
CA SER A 154 -3.03 -9.28 -1.21
C SER A 154 -1.53 -9.51 -1.10
N VAL A 155 -0.82 -9.56 -2.24
CA VAL A 155 0.66 -9.69 -2.27
C VAL A 155 1.32 -8.49 -1.61
N PHE A 156 0.85 -7.27 -1.93
CA PHE A 156 1.37 -6.04 -1.32
C PHE A 156 1.22 -6.05 0.20
N GLY A 157 0.03 -6.37 0.72
CA GLY A 157 -0.24 -6.39 2.16
C GLY A 157 0.59 -7.46 2.89
N THR A 158 0.69 -8.67 2.33
CA THR A 158 1.48 -9.77 2.90
C THR A 158 2.97 -9.44 2.92
N ALA A 159 3.50 -8.93 1.80
CA ALA A 159 4.89 -8.50 1.71
C ALA A 159 5.19 -7.31 2.65
N PHE A 160 4.26 -6.36 2.77
CA PHE A 160 4.37 -5.22 3.68
C PHE A 160 4.45 -5.68 5.14
N ALA A 161 3.53 -6.54 5.58
CA ALA A 161 3.53 -7.09 6.94
C ALA A 161 4.86 -7.81 7.26
N ARG A 162 5.40 -8.57 6.31
CA ARG A 162 6.71 -9.19 6.45
C ARG A 162 7.84 -8.17 6.48
N TRP A 163 7.79 -7.16 5.61
CA TRP A 163 8.81 -6.13 5.50
C TRP A 163 8.99 -5.33 6.79
N ILE A 164 7.89 -4.99 7.49
CA ILE A 164 7.94 -4.27 8.76
C ILE A 164 8.23 -5.16 9.98
N ALA A 165 8.25 -6.50 9.81
CA ALA A 165 8.47 -7.43 10.92
C ALA A 165 9.87 -7.25 11.54
N PRO A 166 10.02 -7.47 12.87
CA PRO A 166 11.32 -7.43 13.52
C PRO A 166 12.29 -8.44 12.90
N GLY A 167 13.53 -8.00 12.66
CA GLY A 167 14.59 -8.85 12.10
C GLY A 167 14.53 -9.09 10.58
N GLU A 168 13.52 -8.61 9.88
CA GLU A 168 13.52 -8.67 8.42
C GLU A 168 14.48 -7.62 7.83
N THR A 169 15.37 -8.05 6.93
CA THR A 169 16.40 -7.19 6.31
C THR A 169 16.17 -6.94 4.83
N ARG A 170 15.41 -7.83 4.16
CA ARG A 170 15.12 -7.75 2.73
C ARG A 170 14.26 -6.53 2.41
N ASP A 171 14.32 -6.07 1.18
CA ASP A 171 13.49 -4.96 0.74
C ASP A 171 12.06 -5.42 0.39
N LEU A 172 11.12 -4.46 0.34
CA LEU A 172 9.71 -4.75 0.08
C LEU A 172 9.49 -5.35 -1.31
N VAL A 173 10.27 -4.89 -2.31
CA VAL A 173 10.15 -5.39 -3.69
C VAL A 173 10.58 -6.86 -3.80
N GLU A 174 11.63 -7.26 -3.07
CA GLU A 174 12.04 -8.67 -3.00
C GLU A 174 10.92 -9.53 -2.41
N LEU A 175 10.35 -9.09 -1.28
CA LEU A 175 9.25 -9.81 -0.63
C LEU A 175 7.98 -9.89 -1.50
N GLN A 176 7.71 -8.87 -2.31
CA GLN A 176 6.61 -8.90 -3.27
C GLN A 176 6.85 -9.90 -4.40
N ARG A 177 8.10 -10.03 -4.88
CA ARG A 177 8.47 -11.04 -5.88
C ARG A 177 8.30 -12.46 -5.33
N ASP A 178 8.71 -12.69 -4.09
CA ASP A 178 8.48 -13.95 -3.40
C ASP A 178 6.98 -14.27 -3.29
N GLY A 179 6.17 -13.28 -2.91
CA GLY A 179 4.71 -13.44 -2.84
C GLY A 179 4.10 -13.83 -4.19
N LEU A 180 4.56 -13.23 -5.29
CA LEU A 180 4.12 -13.63 -6.65
C LEU A 180 4.58 -15.05 -7.02
N ALA A 181 5.77 -15.48 -6.60
CA ALA A 181 6.25 -16.82 -6.83
C ALA A 181 5.38 -17.86 -6.08
N VAL A 182 5.04 -17.61 -4.83
CA VAL A 182 4.12 -18.45 -4.04
C VAL A 182 2.76 -18.58 -4.73
N ILE A 183 2.19 -17.50 -5.26
CA ILE A 183 0.92 -17.56 -6.00
C ILE A 183 1.06 -18.42 -7.26
N ALA A 184 2.17 -18.30 -7.99
CA ALA A 184 2.43 -19.13 -9.15
C ALA A 184 2.48 -20.63 -8.79
N GLU A 185 3.15 -20.99 -7.71
CA GLU A 185 3.20 -22.37 -7.19
C GLU A 185 1.80 -22.89 -6.83
N LEU A 186 1.00 -22.11 -6.08
CA LEU A 186 -0.35 -22.47 -5.69
C LEU A 186 -1.29 -22.74 -6.89
N THR A 187 -1.04 -22.08 -8.03
CA THR A 187 -1.87 -22.24 -9.24
C THR A 187 -1.37 -23.34 -10.19
N HIS A 188 -0.09 -23.74 -10.09
CA HIS A 188 0.49 -24.78 -10.97
C HIS A 188 0.32 -26.20 -10.40
N THR A 189 0.12 -26.39 -9.11
CA THR A 189 0.00 -27.71 -8.47
C THR A 189 -1.29 -28.47 -8.82
N GLY A 190 -2.16 -27.94 -9.66
CA GLY A 190 -3.42 -28.56 -10.08
C GLY A 190 -3.39 -29.28 -11.45
N SER A 191 -2.24 -29.40 -12.13
CA SER A 191 -2.18 -29.90 -13.52
C SER A 191 -1.59 -31.31 -13.68
N THR A 192 -1.30 -32.04 -12.59
CA THR A 192 -0.96 -33.46 -12.66
C THR A 192 -2.15 -34.33 -12.27
N VAL A 193 -3.21 -34.31 -13.08
CA VAL A 193 -4.11 -35.45 -13.17
C VAL A 193 -3.40 -36.48 -14.05
N GLU A 194 -2.78 -37.42 -13.41
CA GLU A 194 -2.24 -38.64 -14.01
C GLU A 194 -3.37 -39.30 -14.80
N THR A 195 -3.29 -39.26 -16.11
CA THR A 195 -4.11 -40.11 -16.98
C THR A 195 -3.62 -41.52 -16.80
N ASP A 196 -4.24 -42.27 -15.88
CA ASP A 196 -4.12 -43.72 -15.75
C ASP A 196 -4.60 -44.33 -17.06
N SER A 197 -3.66 -44.90 -17.82
CA SER A 197 -3.93 -45.64 -19.07
C SER A 197 -4.60 -46.95 -18.70
N PRO A 198 -5.72 -47.31 -19.35
CA PRO A 198 -6.29 -48.64 -19.12
C PRO A 198 -5.37 -49.70 -19.69
N VAL A 199 -4.95 -50.60 -18.79
CA VAL A 199 -4.30 -51.86 -19.12
C VAL A 199 -5.25 -52.68 -20.00
N ARG A 200 -4.76 -52.97 -21.21
CA ARG A 200 -5.39 -53.98 -22.08
C ARG A 200 -5.14 -55.38 -21.49
N GLY A 201 -6.19 -56.07 -21.11
CA GLY A 201 -6.29 -57.50 -20.99
C GLY A 201 -6.88 -58.10 -22.26
#